data_b78b2c5196b8b5fa6fab4666457a3392
#
_entry.id   b78b2c5196b8b5fa6fab4666457a3392
#
_cell.length_a   1.000
_cell.length_b   1.000
_cell.length_c   1.000
_cell.angle_alpha   90.00
_cell.angle_beta   90.00
_cell.angle_gamma   90.00
#
_symmetry.space_group_name_H-M   'P 1'
#
loop_
_entity.id
_entity.type
_entity.pdbx_description
1 polymer ?
#
loop_
_entity_poly.entity_id
_entity_poly.type
_entity_poly.pdbx_seq_one_letter_code
_entity_poly.pdbx_strand_id
1 'polypeptide(L)'
;MSEAQNQFEFTGAVMRDGKHYSSLCLDLDVASQGKTPREAKKLLAEAVTLYLETCIENGIPYLRPVPATEDPRYHAAQDLIEIFPLRVNFKVHTLA
;
A
#
# COMPACT_ATOMS: atom_id res chain seq x y z
N MET A 1 -16.27 -13.38 -21.97
CA MET A 1 -15.27 -12.64 -21.19
C MET A 1 -15.95 -11.50 -20.45
N SER A 2 -15.72 -11.41 -19.18
CA SER A 2 -16.24 -10.31 -18.42
C SER A 2 -15.08 -9.52 -17.80
N GLU A 3 -15.35 -8.26 -17.53
CA GLU A 3 -14.37 -7.35 -16.98
C GLU A 3 -15.00 -6.66 -15.77
N ALA A 4 -14.35 -6.77 -14.63
CA ALA A 4 -14.82 -6.14 -13.41
C ALA A 4 -13.76 -5.17 -12.91
N GLN A 5 -14.21 -4.01 -12.45
CA GLN A 5 -13.35 -3.04 -11.83
C GLN A 5 -13.48 -3.21 -10.33
N ASN A 6 -12.38 -3.49 -9.67
CA ASN A 6 -12.34 -3.67 -8.23
C ASN A 6 -11.73 -2.46 -7.56
N GLN A 7 -12.32 -2.06 -6.46
CA GLN A 7 -11.83 -0.97 -5.64
C GLN A 7 -11.45 -1.54 -4.29
N PHE A 8 -10.23 -1.28 -3.87
CA PHE A 8 -9.70 -1.70 -2.58
C PHE A 8 -9.36 -0.48 -1.75
N GLU A 9 -9.60 -0.58 -0.46
CA GLU A 9 -9.21 0.47 0.47
C GLU A 9 -8.41 -0.14 1.60
N PHE A 10 -7.21 0.38 1.78
CA PHE A 10 -6.29 -0.06 2.82
C PHE A 10 -5.87 1.14 3.64
N THR A 11 -5.08 0.89 4.66
CA THR A 11 -4.52 1.95 5.48
C THR A 11 -3.06 2.16 5.13
N GLY A 12 -2.74 3.39 4.72
CA GLY A 12 -1.38 3.78 4.41
C GLY A 12 -0.79 4.66 5.50
N ALA A 13 0.53 4.67 5.60
CA ALA A 13 1.26 5.52 6.52
C ALA A 13 2.39 6.19 5.77
N VAL A 14 2.66 7.46 6.10
CA VAL A 14 3.83 8.19 5.60
C VAL A 14 4.67 8.57 6.80
N MET A 15 5.96 8.29 6.73
CA MET A 15 6.92 8.59 7.78
C MET A 15 8.04 9.45 7.23
N ARG A 16 8.63 10.26 8.11
CA ARG A 16 9.87 10.97 7.78
C ARG A 16 11.03 9.99 7.89
N ASP A 17 11.88 9.99 6.90
CA ASP A 17 13.02 9.08 6.84
C ASP A 17 14.24 9.85 6.33
N GLY A 18 14.94 10.53 7.25
CA GLY A 18 16.04 11.39 6.88
C GLY A 18 15.58 12.55 6.00
N LYS A 19 16.15 12.64 4.82
CA LYS A 19 15.78 13.68 3.83
C LYS A 19 14.63 13.27 2.92
N HIS A 20 14.16 12.05 3.09
CA HIS A 20 13.10 11.50 2.25
C HIS A 20 11.90 11.14 3.12
N TYR A 21 10.91 10.57 2.47
CA TYR A 21 9.70 10.09 3.14
C TYR A 21 9.47 8.64 2.72
N SER A 22 9.21 7.80 3.70
CA SER A 22 8.83 6.41 3.41
C SER A 22 7.33 6.26 3.55
N SER A 23 6.79 5.28 2.85
CA SER A 23 5.37 4.98 2.89
C SER A 23 5.18 3.48 3.07
N LEU A 24 4.08 3.11 3.71
CA LEU A 24 3.83 1.73 4.06
C LEU A 24 2.34 1.43 4.01
N CYS A 25 1.98 0.35 3.35
CA CYS A 25 0.61 -0.15 3.40
C CYS A 25 0.53 -1.14 4.56
N LEU A 26 -0.24 -0.78 5.58
CA LEU A 26 -0.28 -1.56 6.83
C LEU A 26 -0.96 -2.91 6.67
N ASP A 27 -1.84 -3.05 5.70
CA ASP A 27 -2.61 -4.28 5.48
C ASP A 27 -1.85 -5.30 4.64
N LEU A 28 -0.85 -4.86 3.89
CA LEU A 28 -0.18 -5.70 2.89
C LEU A 28 1.33 -5.79 3.09
N ASP A 29 1.88 -4.97 3.99
CA ASP A 29 3.32 -4.89 4.22
C ASP A 29 4.09 -4.57 2.92
N VAL A 30 3.54 -3.64 2.15
CA VAL A 30 4.18 -3.12 0.93
C VAL A 30 4.67 -1.71 1.24
N ALA A 31 5.90 -1.41 0.87
CA ALA A 31 6.52 -0.14 1.17
C ALA A 31 7.00 0.57 -0.09
N SER A 32 7.12 1.88 0.00
CA SER A 32 7.72 2.70 -1.04
C SER A 32 8.36 3.91 -0.39
N GLN A 33 8.82 4.86 -1.20
CA GLN A 33 9.43 6.09 -0.68
C GLN A 33 9.34 7.18 -1.73
N GLY A 34 9.57 8.41 -1.30
CA GLY A 34 9.55 9.55 -2.19
C GLY A 34 10.24 10.74 -1.58
N LYS A 35 10.42 11.79 -2.38
CA LYS A 35 11.07 13.02 -1.93
C LYS A 35 10.10 13.93 -1.17
N THR A 36 8.81 13.68 -1.33
CA THR A 36 7.75 14.42 -0.64
C THR A 36 6.73 13.41 -0.13
N PRO A 37 5.90 13.78 0.86
CA PRO A 37 4.82 12.90 1.30
C PRO A 37 3.89 12.54 0.15
N ARG A 38 3.59 13.48 -0.73
CA ARG A 38 2.72 13.24 -1.88
C ARG A 38 3.30 12.19 -2.82
N GLU A 39 4.60 12.30 -3.11
CA GLU A 39 5.27 11.34 -3.97
C GLU A 39 5.32 9.96 -3.32
N ALA A 40 5.61 9.92 -2.01
CA ALA A 40 5.64 8.65 -1.28
C ALA A 40 4.29 7.95 -1.33
N LYS A 41 3.20 8.71 -1.21
CA LYS A 41 1.85 8.14 -1.31
C LYS A 41 1.55 7.64 -2.72
N LYS A 42 1.93 8.41 -3.73
CA LYS A 42 1.70 8.04 -5.12
C LYS A 42 2.43 6.75 -5.49
N LEU A 43 3.71 6.69 -5.11
CA LEU A 43 4.52 5.51 -5.43
C LEU A 43 4.06 4.29 -4.64
N LEU A 44 3.54 4.50 -3.43
CA LEU A 44 2.95 3.41 -2.68
C LEU A 44 1.72 2.84 -3.39
N ALA A 45 0.86 3.71 -3.89
CA ALA A 45 -0.32 3.27 -4.62
C ALA A 45 0.05 2.43 -5.85
N GLU A 46 1.10 2.83 -6.56
CA GLU A 46 1.59 2.08 -7.71
C GLU A 46 2.15 0.72 -7.30
N ALA A 47 2.92 0.68 -6.22
CA ALA A 47 3.48 -0.56 -5.72
C ALA A 47 2.40 -1.53 -5.23
N VAL A 48 1.39 -1.00 -4.53
CA VAL A 48 0.29 -1.81 -4.04
C VAL A 48 -0.54 -2.36 -5.20
N THR A 49 -0.78 -1.55 -6.22
CA THR A 49 -1.52 -2.00 -7.40
C THR A 49 -0.82 -3.18 -8.06
N LEU A 50 0.49 -3.06 -8.26
CA LEU A 50 1.28 -4.11 -8.87
C LEU A 50 1.29 -5.38 -8.02
N TYR A 51 1.42 -5.22 -6.71
CA TYR A 51 1.40 -6.34 -5.78
C TYR A 51 0.05 -7.09 -5.84
N LEU A 52 -1.06 -6.34 -5.82
CA LEU A 52 -2.39 -6.94 -5.88
C LEU A 52 -2.64 -7.67 -7.20
N GLU A 53 -2.26 -7.04 -8.30
CA GLU A 53 -2.40 -7.67 -9.61
C GLU A 53 -1.66 -9.01 -9.66
N THR A 54 -0.43 -9.03 -9.17
CA THR A 54 0.37 -10.23 -9.16
C THR A 54 -0.25 -11.32 -8.29
N CYS A 55 -0.72 -10.96 -7.10
CA CYS A 55 -1.33 -11.93 -6.19
C CYS A 55 -2.62 -12.49 -6.77
N ILE A 56 -3.48 -11.63 -7.32
CA ILE A 56 -4.77 -12.08 -7.86
C ILE A 56 -4.57 -12.95 -9.09
N GLU A 57 -3.65 -12.57 -9.99
CA GLU A 57 -3.38 -13.36 -11.18
C GLU A 57 -2.84 -14.75 -10.86
N ASN A 58 -2.13 -14.89 -9.76
CA ASN A 58 -1.50 -16.16 -9.39
C ASN A 58 -2.25 -16.89 -8.28
N GLY A 59 -3.41 -16.40 -7.87
CA GLY A 59 -4.20 -17.04 -6.83
C GLY A 59 -3.52 -17.07 -5.48
N ILE A 60 -2.69 -16.06 -5.19
CA ILE A 60 -1.94 -15.96 -3.93
C ILE A 60 -2.69 -15.04 -2.99
N PRO A 61 -2.85 -15.41 -1.71
CA PRO A 61 -3.45 -14.52 -0.72
C PRO A 61 -2.65 -13.22 -0.62
N TYR A 62 -3.33 -12.08 -0.61
CA TYR A 62 -2.64 -10.78 -0.61
C TYR A 62 -2.57 -10.12 0.77
N LEU A 63 -3.44 -10.46 1.70
CA LEU A 63 -3.41 -9.84 3.01
C LEU A 63 -2.18 -10.31 3.79
N ARG A 64 -1.37 -9.34 4.21
CA ARG A 64 -0.16 -9.60 4.98
C ARG A 64 0.08 -8.41 5.90
N PRO A 65 -0.70 -8.31 6.99
CA PRO A 65 -0.61 -7.15 7.88
C PRO A 65 0.79 -6.98 8.46
N VAL A 66 1.19 -5.72 8.63
CA VAL A 66 2.45 -5.37 9.26
C VAL A 66 2.37 -5.80 10.72
N PRO A 67 3.39 -6.50 11.25
CA PRO A 67 3.40 -6.86 12.68
C PRO A 67 3.39 -5.62 13.56
N ALA A 68 2.77 -5.72 14.73
CA ALA A 68 2.66 -4.58 15.64
C ALA A 68 4.02 -3.97 15.98
N THR A 69 5.06 -4.81 16.07
CA THR A 69 6.43 -4.36 16.38
C THR A 69 7.04 -3.52 15.27
N GLU A 70 6.47 -3.57 14.06
CA GLU A 70 6.96 -2.80 12.90
C GLU A 70 5.95 -1.75 12.47
N ASP A 71 4.82 -1.65 13.13
CA ASP A 71 3.78 -0.68 12.81
C ASP A 71 4.22 0.71 13.30
N PRO A 72 4.38 1.68 12.39
CA PRO A 72 4.89 3.00 12.78
C PRO A 72 3.98 3.75 13.76
N ARG A 73 2.70 3.37 13.86
CA ARG A 73 1.80 3.98 14.84
C ARG A 73 2.22 3.66 16.26
N TYR A 74 2.91 2.53 16.47
CA TYR A 74 3.33 2.09 17.80
C TYR A 74 4.85 2.13 17.97
N HIS A 75 5.60 1.90 16.90
CA HIS A 75 7.03 1.73 16.96
C HIS A 75 7.82 3.00 16.64
N ALA A 76 7.31 3.83 15.73
CA ALA A 76 8.01 5.03 15.28
C ALA A 76 7.04 6.22 15.18
N ALA A 77 6.22 6.40 16.20
CA ALA A 77 5.17 7.42 16.16
C ALA A 77 5.72 8.83 16.00
N GLN A 78 6.94 9.10 16.49
CA GLN A 78 7.55 10.42 16.37
C GLN A 78 7.91 10.75 14.92
N ASP A 79 8.10 9.75 14.07
CA ASP A 79 8.42 9.97 12.65
C ASP A 79 7.18 9.91 11.77
N LEU A 80 6.06 9.54 12.33
CA LEU A 80 4.82 9.40 11.58
C LEU A 80 4.28 10.76 11.19
N ILE A 81 4.03 10.95 9.90
CA ILE A 81 3.51 12.20 9.37
C ILE A 81 2.01 12.11 9.14
N GLU A 82 1.56 10.99 8.60
CA GLU A 82 0.16 10.87 8.22
C GLU A 82 -0.26 9.41 8.12
N ILE A 83 -1.47 9.12 8.59
CA ILE A 83 -2.17 7.89 8.29
C ILE A 83 -3.28 8.27 7.31
N PHE A 84 -3.39 7.55 6.23
CA PHE A 84 -4.33 7.92 5.16
C PHE A 84 -5.01 6.70 4.58
N PRO A 85 -6.24 6.87 4.05
CA PRO A 85 -6.88 5.78 3.32
C PRO A 85 -6.22 5.63 1.96
N LEU A 86 -5.74 4.43 1.69
CA LEU A 86 -5.07 4.11 0.42
C LEU A 86 -6.08 3.39 -0.46
N ARG A 87 -6.56 4.07 -1.51
CA ARG A 87 -7.54 3.52 -2.42
C ARG A 87 -6.86 3.11 -3.72
N VAL A 88 -7.12 1.90 -4.13
CA VAL A 88 -6.52 1.32 -5.33
C VAL A 88 -7.61 0.74 -6.20
N ASN A 89 -7.59 1.09 -7.48
CA ASN A 89 -8.54 0.58 -8.46
C ASN A 89 -7.77 -0.10 -9.58
N PHE A 90 -8.25 -1.27 -9.97
CA PHE A 90 -7.74 -1.91 -11.17
C PHE A 90 -8.79 -2.85 -11.74
N LYS A 91 -8.62 -3.19 -13.00
CA LYS A 91 -9.54 -4.08 -13.68
C LYS A 91 -9.07 -5.52 -13.55
N VAL A 92 -10.01 -6.39 -13.23
CA VAL A 92 -9.76 -7.82 -13.19
C VAL A 92 -10.47 -8.44 -14.37
N HIS A 93 -9.73 -9.15 -15.20
CA HIS A 93 -10.30 -9.85 -16.33
C HIS A 93 -10.62 -11.26 -15.90
N THR A 94 -11.89 -11.63 -16.06
CA THR A 94 -12.32 -12.99 -15.77
C THR A 94 -12.73 -13.65 -17.06
N LEU A 95 -12.28 -14.88 -17.23
CA LEU A 95 -12.68 -15.71 -18.37
C LEU A 95 -13.89 -16.52 -17.97
N ALA A 96 -14.93 -16.34 -18.71
CA ALA A 96 -16.16 -17.08 -18.46
C ALA A 96 -16.06 -18.48 -19.06
#